data_056a553e9a7c94b904e732108c07b6a1
#
_entry.id   056a553e9a7c94b904e732108c07b6a1
#
_cell.length_a   1.000
_cell.length_b   1.000
_cell.length_c   1.000
_cell.angle_alpha   90.00
_cell.angle_beta   90.00
_cell.angle_gamma   90.00
#
_symmetry.space_group_name_H-M   'P 1'
#
loop_
_entity.id
_entity.type
_entity.pdbx_description
1 polymer ?
#
loop_
_entity_poly.entity_id
_entity_poly.type
_entity_poly.pdbx_seq_one_letter_code
_entity_poly.pdbx_strand_id
1 'polypeptide(L)'
;MMTRLYLAMLISAFTASVASAQNPESVPRAIPLADTLGANFAVTDTLTGKSGPADYDFLVGTWRFTFQARRRDGSFAPAFTGHWVFSRKQTGDQGALIEDHWRPDDASSTWDAGTWTYRAYNPARKIWEMQGVNTNSGAWQPGLMWSAGGDRLLIEWYGPMLVRFRYFAIEPDKFLWRADATFDRGVTWVRDYWSMEVHRVSR
;
A
#
# COMPACT_ATOMS: atom_id res chain seq x y z
N MET A 1 -10.71 -51.74 6.64
CA MET A 1 -11.52 -50.81 7.43
C MET A 1 -10.57 -50.09 8.42
N MET A 2 -9.84 -49.11 7.96
CA MET A 2 -8.95 -48.22 8.72
C MET A 2 -8.26 -47.26 7.74
N THR A 3 -8.84 -46.12 7.47
CA THR A 3 -8.15 -44.98 6.85
C THR A 3 -9.10 -43.79 6.80
N ARG A 4 -9.39 -43.18 7.95
CA ARG A 4 -9.97 -41.82 8.03
C ARG A 4 -9.66 -41.25 9.43
N LEU A 5 -8.45 -40.77 9.66
CA LEU A 5 -8.15 -39.97 10.89
C LEU A 5 -6.83 -39.18 10.79
N TYR A 6 -6.52 -38.54 9.69
CA TYR A 6 -5.32 -37.67 9.63
C TYR A 6 -5.54 -36.37 8.83
N LEU A 7 -6.74 -35.79 8.85
CA LEU A 7 -6.95 -34.49 8.16
C LEU A 7 -7.54 -33.39 9.05
N ALA A 8 -7.55 -33.57 10.35
CA ALA A 8 -8.13 -32.56 11.26
C ALA A 8 -7.11 -31.79 12.13
N MET A 9 -5.81 -32.03 11.98
CA MET A 9 -4.79 -31.47 12.89
C MET A 9 -3.86 -30.41 12.26
N LEU A 10 -4.06 -30.03 11.01
CA LEU A 10 -3.19 -29.06 10.32
C LEU A 10 -3.77 -27.65 10.20
N ILE A 11 -5.02 -27.43 10.60
CA ILE A 11 -5.65 -26.10 10.49
C ILE A 11 -5.51 -25.26 11.78
N SER A 12 -5.21 -25.89 12.92
CA SER A 12 -5.10 -25.16 14.19
C SER A 12 -3.73 -24.52 14.48
N ALA A 13 -2.70 -24.84 13.70
CA ALA A 13 -1.35 -24.33 13.97
C ALA A 13 -1.06 -22.98 13.29
N PHE A 14 -1.86 -22.58 12.29
CA PHE A 14 -1.58 -21.34 11.57
C PHE A 14 -2.23 -20.08 12.15
N THR A 15 -3.27 -20.23 12.96
CA THR A 15 -3.92 -19.08 13.61
C THR A 15 -3.23 -18.58 14.89
N ALA A 16 -2.41 -19.40 15.52
CA ALA A 16 -1.71 -19.02 16.74
C ALA A 16 -0.41 -18.22 16.50
N SER A 17 0.17 -18.29 15.31
CA SER A 17 1.48 -17.67 15.02
C SER A 17 1.40 -16.18 14.69
N VAL A 18 0.26 -15.68 14.28
CA VAL A 18 0.07 -14.24 13.96
C VAL A 18 -0.26 -13.43 15.23
N ALA A 19 -0.88 -14.05 16.24
CA ALA A 19 -1.28 -13.35 17.46
C ALA A 19 -0.13 -13.17 18.47
N SER A 20 0.97 -13.94 18.37
CA SER A 20 2.05 -13.93 19.36
C SER A 20 3.18 -12.93 19.09
N ALA A 21 3.10 -12.16 17.98
CA ALA A 21 4.16 -11.22 17.59
C ALA A 21 3.93 -9.78 18.07
N GLN A 22 2.81 -9.49 18.72
CA GLN A 22 2.52 -8.14 19.21
C GLN A 22 2.62 -8.15 20.74
N ASN A 23 3.53 -7.34 21.28
CA ASN A 23 3.53 -7.01 22.69
C ASN A 23 2.16 -6.41 23.04
N PRO A 24 1.36 -6.99 23.96
CA PRO A 24 0.02 -6.50 24.30
C PRO A 24 0.01 -5.02 24.76
N GLU A 25 1.14 -4.51 25.26
CA GLU A 25 1.29 -3.10 25.63
C GLU A 25 1.55 -2.17 24.42
N SER A 26 1.92 -2.70 23.27
CA SER A 26 2.22 -1.92 22.05
C SER A 26 1.17 -2.05 20.96
N VAL A 27 0.11 -2.82 21.17
CA VAL A 27 -1.02 -2.88 20.23
C VAL A 27 -1.82 -1.59 20.39
N PRO A 28 -1.80 -0.68 19.39
CA PRO A 28 -2.62 0.51 19.45
C PRO A 28 -4.08 0.07 19.62
N ARG A 29 -4.81 0.68 20.56
CA ARG A 29 -6.26 0.50 20.60
C ARG A 29 -6.81 0.70 19.21
N ALA A 30 -7.66 -0.20 18.75
CA ALA A 30 -8.35 -0.04 17.48
C ALA A 30 -8.92 1.38 17.42
N ILE A 31 -8.51 2.13 16.37
CA ILE A 31 -9.02 3.49 16.18
C ILE A 31 -10.48 3.34 15.83
N PRO A 32 -11.43 3.94 16.59
CA PRO A 32 -12.82 3.94 16.20
C PRO A 32 -12.96 4.46 14.76
N LEU A 33 -13.86 3.88 13.99
CA LEU A 33 -14.08 4.28 12.59
C LEU A 33 -14.34 5.79 12.45
N ALA A 34 -15.06 6.36 13.43
CA ALA A 34 -15.32 7.80 13.49
C ALA A 34 -14.02 8.64 13.64
N ASP A 35 -13.07 8.19 14.46
CA ASP A 35 -11.78 8.88 14.63
C ASP A 35 -10.92 8.73 13.37
N THR A 36 -11.00 7.60 12.70
CA THR A 36 -10.31 7.36 11.42
C THR A 36 -10.87 8.27 10.33
N LEU A 37 -12.20 8.39 10.25
CA LEU A 37 -12.86 9.30 9.30
C LEU A 37 -12.54 10.76 9.63
N GLY A 38 -12.56 11.15 10.90
CA GLY A 38 -12.20 12.50 11.34
C GLY A 38 -10.75 12.85 10.97
N ALA A 39 -9.82 11.94 11.22
CA ALA A 39 -8.41 12.11 10.81
C ALA A 39 -8.27 12.19 9.28
N ASN A 40 -9.04 11.41 8.53
CA ASN A 40 -9.07 11.48 7.07
C ASN A 40 -9.57 12.82 6.56
N PHE A 41 -10.62 13.37 7.16
CA PHE A 41 -11.13 14.69 6.77
C PHE A 41 -10.13 15.81 7.05
N ALA A 42 -9.49 15.81 8.22
CA ALA A 42 -8.47 16.79 8.56
C ALA A 42 -7.26 16.71 7.60
N VAL A 43 -6.78 15.51 7.31
CA VAL A 43 -5.71 15.29 6.33
C VAL A 43 -6.14 15.76 4.95
N THR A 44 -7.37 15.45 4.54
CA THR A 44 -7.89 15.85 3.24
C THR A 44 -7.97 17.37 3.08
N ASP A 45 -8.45 18.07 4.08
CA ASP A 45 -8.54 19.55 4.04
C ASP A 45 -7.15 20.19 3.90
N THR A 46 -6.16 19.65 4.60
CA THR A 46 -4.77 20.10 4.51
C THR A 46 -4.15 19.84 3.13
N LEU A 47 -4.56 18.79 2.45
CA LEU A 47 -4.00 18.33 1.17
C LEU A 47 -4.76 18.86 -0.05
N THR A 48 -5.93 19.48 0.15
CA THR A 48 -6.73 20.07 -0.92
C THR A 48 -5.91 21.12 -1.70
N GLY A 49 -5.97 21.06 -3.03
CA GLY A 49 -5.22 21.93 -3.92
C GLY A 49 -3.77 21.54 -4.17
N LYS A 50 -3.31 20.41 -3.62
CA LYS A 50 -1.91 19.95 -3.71
C LYS A 50 -1.60 19.15 -4.95
N SER A 51 -2.59 18.81 -5.80
CA SER A 51 -2.39 17.90 -6.93
C SER A 51 -3.06 18.39 -8.21
N GLY A 52 -2.49 17.94 -9.33
CA GLY A 52 -3.08 18.03 -10.67
C GLY A 52 -3.45 16.65 -11.23
N PRO A 53 -4.27 16.60 -12.29
CA PRO A 53 -4.75 15.35 -12.89
C PRO A 53 -3.65 14.53 -13.57
N ALA A 54 -2.50 15.14 -13.89
CA ALA A 54 -1.36 14.48 -14.53
C ALA A 54 -0.25 14.03 -13.57
N ASP A 55 -0.38 14.30 -12.28
CA ASP A 55 0.70 14.11 -11.31
C ASP A 55 1.19 12.67 -11.19
N TYR A 56 0.33 11.71 -11.51
CA TYR A 56 0.64 10.29 -11.44
C TYR A 56 0.72 9.60 -12.81
N ASP A 57 0.80 10.37 -13.90
CA ASP A 57 0.92 9.82 -15.26
C ASP A 57 2.23 9.06 -15.48
N PHE A 58 3.27 9.39 -14.73
CA PHE A 58 4.52 8.66 -14.77
C PHE A 58 4.36 7.19 -14.42
N LEU A 59 3.35 6.82 -13.63
CA LEU A 59 3.07 5.43 -13.25
C LEU A 59 2.59 4.59 -14.45
N VAL A 60 1.88 5.18 -15.41
CA VAL A 60 1.24 4.42 -16.51
C VAL A 60 2.27 3.60 -17.29
N GLY A 61 1.99 2.31 -17.43
CA GLY A 61 2.85 1.31 -18.07
C GLY A 61 3.10 0.10 -17.21
N THR A 62 4.04 -0.72 -17.64
CA THR A 62 4.45 -1.95 -16.94
C THR A 62 5.80 -1.74 -16.29
N TRP A 63 5.90 -2.11 -15.04
CA TRP A 63 7.08 -1.94 -14.21
C TRP A 63 7.50 -3.26 -13.59
N ARG A 64 8.80 -3.41 -13.37
CA ARG A 64 9.37 -4.46 -12.53
C ARG A 64 9.90 -3.82 -11.26
N PHE A 65 9.63 -4.42 -10.12
CA PHE A 65 10.11 -3.92 -8.84
C PHE A 65 10.97 -4.97 -8.11
N THR A 66 11.85 -4.46 -7.26
CA THR A 66 12.49 -5.21 -6.18
C THR A 66 11.99 -4.65 -4.87
N PHE A 67 11.30 -5.48 -4.09
CA PHE A 67 10.67 -5.09 -2.82
C PHE A 67 11.46 -5.63 -1.64
N GLN A 68 11.51 -4.83 -0.58
CA GLN A 68 12.12 -5.21 0.68
C GLN A 68 11.31 -4.70 1.86
N ALA A 69 11.12 -5.54 2.88
CA ALA A 69 10.40 -5.19 4.10
C ALA A 69 11.33 -5.26 5.32
N ARG A 70 11.17 -4.32 6.23
CA ARG A 70 11.87 -4.31 7.51
C ARG A 70 11.17 -5.27 8.47
N ARG A 71 11.94 -6.10 9.15
CA ARG A 71 11.47 -6.95 10.23
C ARG A 71 11.41 -6.18 11.55
N ARG A 72 10.76 -6.78 12.54
CA ARG A 72 10.60 -6.18 13.87
C ARG A 72 11.92 -5.94 14.59
N ASP A 73 12.93 -6.77 14.35
CA ASP A 73 14.28 -6.63 14.91
C ASP A 73 15.13 -5.55 14.21
N GLY A 74 14.55 -4.85 13.25
CA GLY A 74 15.21 -3.81 12.45
C GLY A 74 15.98 -4.34 11.23
N SER A 75 16.19 -5.65 11.10
CA SER A 75 16.77 -6.26 9.92
C SER A 75 15.80 -6.20 8.73
N PHE A 76 16.30 -6.45 7.52
CA PHE A 76 15.44 -6.59 6.35
C PHE A 76 15.15 -8.06 6.05
N ALA A 77 13.92 -8.34 5.60
CA ALA A 77 13.58 -9.61 5.00
C ALA A 77 14.34 -9.79 3.67
N PRO A 78 14.53 -11.03 3.18
CA PRO A 78 15.00 -11.24 1.83
C PRO A 78 14.16 -10.44 0.82
N ALA A 79 14.84 -9.78 -0.12
CA ALA A 79 14.17 -9.06 -1.17
C ALA A 79 13.46 -10.03 -2.12
N PHE A 80 12.36 -9.60 -2.71
CA PHE A 80 11.69 -10.31 -3.78
C PHE A 80 11.37 -9.36 -4.94
N THR A 81 11.10 -9.93 -6.10
CA THR A 81 10.74 -9.17 -7.30
C THR A 81 9.28 -9.38 -7.67
N GLY A 82 8.77 -8.50 -8.51
CA GLY A 82 7.41 -8.57 -9.01
C GLY A 82 7.15 -7.57 -10.13
N HIS A 83 5.90 -7.55 -10.56
CA HIS A 83 5.43 -6.67 -11.60
C HIS A 83 4.34 -5.74 -11.06
N TRP A 84 4.36 -4.51 -11.57
CA TRP A 84 3.35 -3.50 -11.28
C TRP A 84 2.85 -2.91 -12.59
N VAL A 85 1.59 -3.16 -12.92
CA VAL A 85 1.00 -2.72 -14.17
C VAL A 85 0.00 -1.62 -13.88
N PHE A 86 0.16 -0.48 -14.53
CA PHE A 86 -0.73 0.67 -14.40
C PHE A 86 -1.39 0.98 -15.73
N SER A 87 -2.69 1.09 -15.72
CA SER A 87 -3.51 1.45 -16.87
C SER A 87 -4.28 2.73 -16.61
N ARG A 88 -4.14 3.71 -17.50
CA ARG A 88 -4.98 4.90 -17.43
C ARG A 88 -6.37 4.56 -17.94
N LYS A 89 -7.38 4.84 -17.14
CA LYS A 89 -8.79 4.79 -17.51
C LYS A 89 -9.31 6.23 -17.53
N GLN A 90 -9.76 6.70 -18.66
CA GLN A 90 -10.29 8.06 -18.75
C GLN A 90 -11.74 8.11 -18.29
N THR A 91 -12.05 9.06 -17.43
CA THR A 91 -13.40 9.30 -16.92
C THR A 91 -13.80 10.75 -17.23
N GLY A 92 -14.16 11.04 -18.47
CA GLY A 92 -14.60 12.38 -18.89
C GLY A 92 -13.48 13.46 -18.91
N ASP A 93 -13.87 14.71 -19.22
CA ASP A 93 -12.93 15.79 -19.53
C ASP A 93 -12.19 16.39 -18.30
N GLN A 94 -12.61 16.06 -17.09
CA GLN A 94 -12.04 16.66 -15.85
C GLN A 94 -11.51 15.65 -14.85
N GLY A 95 -11.63 14.36 -15.10
CA GLY A 95 -11.19 13.31 -14.21
C GLY A 95 -10.00 12.52 -14.76
N ALA A 96 -9.17 12.02 -13.89
CA ALA A 96 -8.16 11.03 -14.21
C ALA A 96 -8.37 9.82 -13.30
N LEU A 97 -8.39 8.63 -13.90
CA LEU A 97 -8.46 7.37 -13.20
C LEU A 97 -7.30 6.49 -13.65
N ILE A 98 -6.54 5.96 -12.70
CA ILE A 98 -5.51 4.96 -12.92
C ILE A 98 -5.90 3.72 -12.15
N GLU A 99 -5.94 2.60 -12.85
CA GLU A 99 -6.07 1.26 -12.28
C GLU A 99 -4.71 0.61 -12.28
N ASP A 100 -4.35 -0.08 -11.23
CA ASP A 100 -3.12 -0.86 -11.21
C ASP A 100 -3.25 -2.20 -10.51
N HIS A 101 -2.33 -3.09 -10.89
CA HIS A 101 -2.17 -4.40 -10.30
C HIS A 101 -0.71 -4.61 -9.92
N TRP A 102 -0.46 -4.71 -8.62
CA TRP A 102 0.81 -5.07 -8.03
C TRP A 102 0.83 -6.58 -7.75
N ARG A 103 1.87 -7.27 -8.20
CA ARG A 103 1.98 -8.72 -8.05
C ARG A 103 3.43 -9.15 -7.87
N PRO A 104 3.77 -9.94 -6.82
CA PRO A 104 5.06 -10.60 -6.71
C PRO A 104 5.23 -11.68 -7.79
N ASP A 105 6.48 -11.96 -8.18
CA ASP A 105 6.82 -13.03 -9.13
C ASP A 105 6.65 -14.43 -8.50
N ASP A 106 6.90 -14.53 -7.20
CA ASP A 106 6.81 -15.77 -6.44
C ASP A 106 5.49 -15.81 -5.64
N ALA A 107 4.59 -16.70 -6.04
CA ALA A 107 3.31 -16.92 -5.35
C ALA A 107 3.48 -17.55 -3.95
N SER A 108 4.67 -18.09 -3.62
CA SER A 108 4.98 -18.56 -2.26
C SER A 108 5.31 -17.44 -1.30
N SER A 109 5.50 -16.20 -1.79
CA SER A 109 5.67 -15.06 -0.92
C SER A 109 4.41 -14.88 -0.08
N THR A 110 4.57 -14.69 1.22
CA THR A 110 3.46 -14.39 2.15
C THR A 110 2.75 -13.06 1.82
N TRP A 111 3.21 -12.36 0.81
CA TRP A 111 2.76 -11.06 0.33
C TRP A 111 1.76 -11.15 -0.81
N ASP A 112 1.15 -12.35 -1.00
CA ASP A 112 -0.07 -12.31 -1.72
C ASP A 112 -0.07 -12.48 -3.25
N ALA A 113 -1.18 -12.97 -3.73
CA ALA A 113 -1.50 -13.04 -5.16
C ALA A 113 -1.64 -11.66 -5.83
N GLY A 114 -1.55 -10.58 -5.05
CA GLY A 114 -1.53 -9.23 -5.56
C GLY A 114 -2.54 -8.27 -4.94
N THR A 115 -2.39 -7.00 -5.25
CA THR A 115 -3.30 -5.92 -4.86
C THR A 115 -3.80 -5.22 -6.11
N TRP A 116 -5.11 -5.08 -6.23
CA TRP A 116 -5.73 -4.20 -7.20
C TRP A 116 -5.97 -2.84 -6.58
N THR A 117 -5.65 -1.78 -7.32
CA THR A 117 -5.80 -0.42 -6.84
C THR A 117 -6.45 0.47 -7.89
N TYR A 118 -7.35 1.32 -7.44
CA TYR A 118 -7.94 2.40 -8.23
C TYR A 118 -7.52 3.73 -7.63
N ARG A 119 -6.97 4.62 -8.46
CA ARG A 119 -6.57 5.98 -8.10
C ARG A 119 -7.37 6.96 -8.92
N ALA A 120 -8.18 7.77 -8.28
CA ALA A 120 -9.03 8.74 -8.93
C ALA A 120 -8.63 10.17 -8.54
N TYR A 121 -8.47 11.04 -9.52
CA TYR A 121 -8.30 12.47 -9.26
C TYR A 121 -9.64 13.13 -8.96
N ASN A 122 -9.72 13.81 -7.83
CA ASN A 122 -10.86 14.61 -7.44
C ASN A 122 -10.63 16.08 -7.84
N PRO A 123 -11.25 16.60 -8.92
CA PRO A 123 -10.97 17.94 -9.42
C PRO A 123 -11.48 19.04 -8.48
N ALA A 124 -12.55 18.79 -7.73
CA ALA A 124 -13.08 19.78 -6.78
C ALA A 124 -12.14 20.00 -5.59
N ARG A 125 -11.46 18.97 -5.15
CA ARG A 125 -10.53 19.01 -4.01
C ARG A 125 -9.07 19.12 -4.45
N LYS A 126 -8.78 18.92 -5.72
CA LYS A 126 -7.41 18.88 -6.29
C LYS A 126 -6.50 17.92 -5.52
N ILE A 127 -6.96 16.71 -5.33
CA ILE A 127 -6.28 15.61 -4.64
C ILE A 127 -6.58 14.30 -5.36
N TRP A 128 -5.73 13.32 -5.22
CA TRP A 128 -5.99 11.96 -5.66
C TRP A 128 -6.52 11.13 -4.50
N GLU A 129 -7.55 10.36 -4.74
CA GLU A 129 -8.13 9.39 -3.82
C GLU A 129 -7.81 7.99 -4.31
N MET A 130 -7.53 7.08 -3.40
CA MET A 130 -7.12 5.73 -3.74
C MET A 130 -7.95 4.72 -2.98
N GLN A 131 -8.23 3.59 -3.65
CA GLN A 131 -8.84 2.43 -3.05
C GLN A 131 -8.09 1.18 -3.51
N GLY A 132 -7.38 0.52 -2.60
CA GLY A 132 -6.76 -0.78 -2.81
C GLY A 132 -7.65 -1.92 -2.32
N VAL A 133 -7.51 -3.10 -2.96
CA VAL A 133 -8.09 -4.36 -2.51
C VAL A 133 -7.00 -5.41 -2.50
N ASN A 134 -6.71 -5.92 -1.32
CA ASN A 134 -5.85 -7.09 -1.20
C ASN A 134 -6.63 -8.34 -1.63
N THR A 135 -6.14 -9.04 -2.65
CA THR A 135 -6.88 -10.14 -3.28
C THR A 135 -6.97 -11.40 -2.43
N ASN A 136 -6.06 -11.61 -1.48
CA ASN A 136 -6.12 -12.78 -0.58
C ASN A 136 -7.09 -12.57 0.58
N SER A 137 -7.07 -11.40 1.18
CA SER A 137 -7.88 -11.11 2.36
C SER A 137 -9.21 -10.44 2.05
N GLY A 138 -9.37 -9.88 0.83
CA GLY A 138 -10.48 -9.01 0.48
C GLY A 138 -10.50 -7.69 1.26
N ALA A 139 -9.43 -7.37 1.98
CA ALA A 139 -9.34 -6.15 2.77
C ALA A 139 -9.24 -4.92 1.86
N TRP A 140 -10.04 -3.92 2.18
CA TRP A 140 -10.01 -2.62 1.54
C TRP A 140 -8.96 -1.72 2.19
N GLN A 141 -8.23 -0.99 1.35
CA GLN A 141 -7.11 -0.12 1.74
C GLN A 141 -7.32 1.28 1.16
N PRO A 142 -8.07 2.14 1.85
CA PRO A 142 -8.29 3.51 1.39
C PRO A 142 -7.04 4.35 1.57
N GLY A 143 -6.84 5.31 0.65
CA GLY A 143 -5.69 6.21 0.70
C GLY A 143 -5.94 7.57 0.07
N LEU A 144 -5.07 8.51 0.39
CA LEU A 144 -5.03 9.86 -0.18
C LEU A 144 -3.64 10.14 -0.73
N MET A 145 -3.59 10.73 -1.93
CA MET A 145 -2.34 10.97 -2.65
C MET A 145 -2.22 12.43 -3.05
N TRP A 146 -1.01 12.97 -2.97
CA TRP A 146 -0.74 14.37 -3.33
C TRP A 146 0.68 14.58 -3.81
N SER A 147 0.94 15.73 -4.41
CA SER A 147 2.26 16.15 -4.87
C SER A 147 2.95 17.01 -3.82
N ALA A 148 4.26 16.83 -3.67
CA ALA A 148 5.10 17.63 -2.79
C ALA A 148 6.47 17.87 -3.48
N GLY A 149 6.58 18.98 -4.19
CA GLY A 149 7.74 19.25 -5.03
C GLY A 149 7.88 18.22 -6.15
N GLY A 150 9.06 17.63 -6.28
CA GLY A 150 9.33 16.53 -7.24
C GLY A 150 8.79 15.17 -6.82
N ASP A 151 8.35 15.04 -5.58
CA ASP A 151 7.88 13.77 -5.03
C ASP A 151 6.37 13.61 -5.18
N ARG A 152 5.92 12.35 -5.07
CA ARG A 152 4.50 12.01 -4.93
C ARG A 152 4.34 11.25 -3.62
N LEU A 153 3.36 11.64 -2.85
CA LEU A 153 3.10 11.11 -1.53
C LEU A 153 1.75 10.40 -1.52
N LEU A 154 1.65 9.38 -0.68
CA LEU A 154 0.43 8.63 -0.43
C LEU A 154 0.38 8.31 1.06
N ILE A 155 -0.79 8.46 1.66
CA ILE A 155 -1.10 7.90 2.97
C ILE A 155 -2.18 6.84 2.80
N GLU A 156 -2.01 5.69 3.43
CA GLU A 156 -2.89 4.54 3.24
C GLU A 156 -3.14 3.83 4.57
N TRP A 157 -4.37 3.35 4.76
CA TRP A 157 -4.80 2.69 5.97
C TRP A 157 -4.85 1.17 5.79
N TYR A 158 -4.07 0.47 6.60
CA TYR A 158 -4.02 -1.00 6.71
C TYR A 158 -4.59 -1.44 8.07
N GLY A 159 -5.91 -1.35 8.24
CA GLY A 159 -6.52 -1.59 9.54
C GLY A 159 -6.00 -0.60 10.59
N PRO A 160 -5.33 -1.06 11.67
CA PRO A 160 -4.78 -0.17 12.70
C PRO A 160 -3.50 0.55 12.28
N MET A 161 -2.83 0.07 11.24
CA MET A 161 -1.58 0.62 10.75
C MET A 161 -1.86 1.73 9.73
N LEU A 162 -1.19 2.87 9.90
CA LEU A 162 -1.14 3.93 8.91
C LEU A 162 0.22 3.90 8.25
N VAL A 163 0.24 3.97 6.93
CA VAL A 163 1.48 3.92 6.14
C VAL A 163 1.57 5.16 5.27
N ARG A 164 2.72 5.81 5.31
CA ARG A 164 3.04 6.95 4.46
C ARG A 164 4.06 6.53 3.42
N PHE A 165 3.68 6.62 2.16
CA PHE A 165 4.53 6.30 1.03
C PHE A 165 5.07 7.55 0.36
N ARG A 166 6.25 7.42 -0.21
CA ARG A 166 6.91 8.42 -1.02
C ARG A 166 7.42 7.79 -2.31
N TYR A 167 7.00 8.34 -3.44
CA TYR A 167 7.58 8.09 -4.75
C TYR A 167 8.55 9.24 -5.03
N PHE A 168 9.79 8.95 -5.28
CA PHE A 168 10.84 9.95 -5.45
C PHE A 168 11.91 9.47 -6.43
N ALA A 169 12.85 10.33 -6.79
CA ALA A 169 13.81 10.09 -7.86
C ALA A 169 13.10 9.59 -9.13
N ILE A 170 11.99 10.27 -9.48
CA ILE A 170 11.12 9.89 -10.58
C ILE A 170 11.79 10.28 -11.89
N GLU A 171 12.09 9.29 -12.72
CA GLU A 171 12.65 9.40 -14.06
C GLU A 171 11.73 8.67 -15.06
N PRO A 172 11.91 8.82 -16.37
CA PRO A 172 11.04 8.17 -17.35
C PRO A 172 10.98 6.64 -17.27
N ASP A 173 12.05 6.00 -16.79
CA ASP A 173 12.25 4.54 -16.77
C ASP A 173 12.49 3.96 -15.39
N LYS A 174 12.54 4.79 -14.35
CA LYS A 174 12.68 4.32 -12.97
C LYS A 174 12.09 5.29 -11.95
N PHE A 175 11.78 4.77 -10.79
CA PHE A 175 11.53 5.56 -9.58
C PHE A 175 11.87 4.74 -8.33
N LEU A 176 12.05 5.42 -7.22
CA LEU A 176 12.19 4.82 -5.91
C LEU A 176 10.89 5.01 -5.11
N TRP A 177 10.59 4.03 -4.29
CA TRP A 177 9.43 4.04 -3.43
C TRP A 177 9.81 3.61 -2.01
N ARG A 178 9.38 4.36 -1.03
CA ARG A 178 9.62 4.11 0.39
C ARG A 178 8.31 4.24 1.16
N ALA A 179 8.19 3.46 2.21
CA ALA A 179 7.07 3.52 3.13
C ALA A 179 7.55 3.64 4.57
N ASP A 180 7.02 4.60 5.29
CA ASP A 180 7.11 4.67 6.74
C ASP A 180 5.79 4.20 7.34
N ALA A 181 5.83 3.43 8.42
CA ALA A 181 4.63 2.92 9.10
C ALA A 181 4.52 3.45 10.52
N THR A 182 3.29 3.67 10.97
CA THR A 182 2.96 3.96 12.36
C THR A 182 1.89 3.01 12.86
N PHE A 183 2.01 2.62 14.13
CA PHE A 183 1.07 1.74 14.81
C PHE A 183 0.38 2.43 16.00
N ASP A 184 0.71 3.71 16.23
CA ASP A 184 0.25 4.54 17.33
C ASP A 184 -0.31 5.89 16.85
N ARG A 185 -1.00 5.87 15.70
CA ARG A 185 -1.66 7.05 15.09
C ARG A 185 -0.71 8.19 14.73
N GLY A 186 0.53 7.89 14.37
CA GLY A 186 1.48 8.89 13.91
C GLY A 186 2.33 9.50 15.01
N VAL A 187 2.24 9.01 16.25
CA VAL A 187 3.11 9.46 17.35
C VAL A 187 4.55 9.01 17.10
N THR A 188 4.74 7.74 16.73
CA THR A 188 6.04 7.22 16.32
C THR A 188 5.98 6.63 14.92
N TRP A 189 7.09 6.70 14.18
CA TRP A 189 7.19 6.22 12.82
C TRP A 189 8.38 5.27 12.66
N VAL A 190 8.11 4.07 12.16
CA VAL A 190 9.15 3.15 11.69
C VAL A 190 9.53 3.57 10.27
N ARG A 191 10.75 4.11 10.12
CA ARG A 191 11.27 4.58 8.84
C ARG A 191 11.66 3.41 7.95
N ASP A 192 11.48 3.59 6.63
CA ASP A 192 11.81 2.57 5.62
C ASP A 192 11.23 1.20 5.97
N TYR A 193 9.97 1.19 6.44
CA TYR A 193 9.27 -0.03 6.80
C TYR A 193 9.13 -0.95 5.58
N TRP A 194 8.84 -0.35 4.42
CA TRP A 194 8.92 -1.00 3.11
C TRP A 194 9.71 -0.15 2.13
N SER A 195 10.31 -0.81 1.15
CA SER A 195 11.05 -0.13 0.08
C SER A 195 10.92 -0.88 -1.24
N MET A 196 10.90 -0.13 -2.33
CA MET A 196 11.02 -0.67 -3.69
C MET A 196 11.96 0.18 -4.53
N GLU A 197 12.68 -0.50 -5.39
CA GLU A 197 13.30 0.05 -6.59
C GLU A 197 12.49 -0.45 -7.78
N VAL A 198 12.07 0.47 -8.65
CA VAL A 198 11.08 0.20 -9.69
C VAL A 198 11.62 0.64 -11.04
N HIS A 199 11.66 -0.29 -12.00
CA HIS A 199 12.17 -0.08 -13.35
C HIS A 199 11.09 -0.35 -14.38
N ARG A 200 11.00 0.49 -15.41
CA ARG A 200 10.04 0.37 -16.49
C ARG A 200 10.37 -0.80 -17.40
N VAL A 201 9.36 -1.60 -17.71
CA VAL A 201 9.45 -2.69 -18.71
C VAL A 201 8.86 -2.21 -20.03
N SER A 202 7.70 -1.56 -19.99
CA SER A 202 7.04 -0.98 -21.19
C SER A 202 6.11 0.18 -20.81
N ARG A 203 5.76 0.99 -21.80
CA ARG A 203 4.71 2.02 -21.69
C ARG A 203 3.36 1.51 -22.10
#